data_f4924867a1137b4a483f758bd62465e0
#
_entry.id   f4924867a1137b4a483f758bd62465e0
#
_cell.length_a   1.000
_cell.length_b   1.000
_cell.length_c   1.000
_cell.angle_alpha   90.00
_cell.angle_beta   90.00
_cell.angle_gamma   90.00
#
_symmetry.space_group_name_H-M   'P 1'
#
loop_
_entity.id
_entity.type
_entity.pdbx_description
1 polymer ?
#
loop_
_entity_poly.entity_id
_entity_poly.type
_entity_poly.pdbx_seq_one_letter_code
_entity_poly.pdbx_strand_id
1 'polypeptide(L)' 'MEYEEAKQKIVDGLTKKQKVKSKFYFNDLAKILDEKPRAAKKLINQMVVEGVLEYWSSGSTSLYGLKGTGKQAHAEHED' A
#
# COMPACT_ATOMS: atom_id res chain seq x y z
N MET A 1 7.44 6.19 -14.21
CA MET A 1 7.15 6.83 -12.91
C MET A 1 8.26 6.48 -11.93
N GLU A 2 8.76 7.48 -11.23
CA GLU A 2 9.79 7.23 -10.25
C GLU A 2 9.20 6.71 -8.96
N TYR A 3 9.99 6.01 -8.21
CA TYR A 3 9.53 5.40 -6.97
C TYR A 3 8.96 6.42 -5.97
N GLU A 4 9.61 7.56 -5.81
CA GLU A 4 9.13 8.56 -4.85
C GLU A 4 7.76 9.08 -5.24
N GLU A 5 7.53 9.27 -6.52
CA GLU A 5 6.25 9.74 -6.99
C GLU A 5 5.20 8.66 -6.77
N ALA A 6 5.53 7.41 -7.06
CA ALA A 6 4.61 6.30 -6.87
C ALA A 6 4.25 6.16 -5.39
N LYS A 7 5.24 6.31 -4.53
CA LYS A 7 5.05 6.19 -3.10
C LYS A 7 4.07 7.25 -2.62
N GLN A 8 4.25 8.49 -3.08
CA GLN A 8 3.37 9.58 -2.68
C GLN A 8 1.93 9.33 -3.15
N LYS A 9 1.77 8.85 -4.37
CA LYS A 9 0.44 8.56 -4.90
C LYS A 9 -0.25 7.47 -4.10
N ILE A 10 0.46 6.43 -3.74
CA ILE A 10 -0.10 5.32 -2.98
C ILE A 10 -0.48 5.80 -1.58
N VAL A 11 0.41 6.51 -0.91
CA VAL A 11 0.14 7.00 0.44
C VAL A 11 -1.10 7.90 0.43
N ASP A 12 -1.16 8.85 -0.50
CA ASP A 12 -2.31 9.74 -0.60
C ASP A 12 -3.59 8.98 -0.92
N GLY A 13 -3.54 8.11 -1.91
CA GLY A 13 -4.72 7.37 -2.35
C GLY A 13 -5.26 6.46 -1.26
N LEU A 14 -4.39 5.72 -0.60
CA LEU A 14 -4.82 4.80 0.44
C LEU A 14 -5.26 5.54 1.70
N THR A 15 -4.64 6.66 2.00
CA THR A 15 -5.03 7.45 3.15
C THR A 15 -6.48 7.90 3.01
N LYS A 16 -6.88 8.27 1.79
CA LYS A 16 -8.25 8.68 1.56
C LYS A 16 -9.21 7.52 1.62
N LYS A 17 -8.80 6.35 1.18
CA LYS A 17 -9.66 5.18 1.13
C LYS A 17 -9.72 4.37 2.40
N GLN A 18 -8.77 4.53 3.29
CA GLN A 18 -8.74 3.72 4.49
C GLN A 18 -9.90 3.97 5.43
N LYS A 19 -10.64 5.02 5.22
CA LYS A 19 -11.84 5.28 6.00
C LYS A 19 -12.92 4.25 5.65
N VAL A 20 -12.83 3.68 4.46
CA VAL A 20 -13.80 2.70 3.99
C VAL A 20 -13.28 1.29 4.17
N LYS A 21 -12.02 1.06 3.84
CA LYS A 21 -11.41 -0.25 4.02
C LYS A 21 -9.92 -0.08 4.23
N SER A 22 -9.32 -1.05 4.92
CA SER A 22 -7.90 -0.98 5.24
C SER A 22 -7.04 -1.91 4.39
N LYS A 23 -7.65 -2.79 3.63
CA LYS A 23 -6.92 -3.72 2.78
C LYS A 23 -7.37 -3.54 1.34
N PHE A 24 -6.42 -3.59 0.43
CA PHE A 24 -6.68 -3.33 -0.97
C PHE A 24 -6.05 -4.42 -1.83
N TYR A 25 -6.64 -4.63 -3.00
CA TYR A 25 -6.09 -5.61 -3.94
C TYR A 25 -5.00 -4.95 -4.77
N PHE A 26 -4.16 -5.77 -5.37
CA PHE A 26 -3.11 -5.24 -6.23
C PHE A 26 -3.68 -4.35 -7.33
N ASN A 27 -4.81 -4.74 -7.91
CA ASN A 27 -5.41 -3.94 -8.97
C ASN A 27 -5.80 -2.55 -8.50
N ASP A 28 -6.21 -2.42 -7.25
CA ASP A 28 -6.59 -1.12 -6.70
C ASP A 28 -5.36 -0.21 -6.67
N LEU A 29 -4.21 -0.77 -6.28
CA LEU A 29 -2.98 0.01 -6.21
C LEU A 29 -2.48 0.38 -7.59
N ALA A 30 -2.59 -0.55 -8.54
CA ALA A 30 -2.18 -0.28 -9.91
C ALA A 30 -3.01 0.86 -10.50
N LYS A 31 -4.30 0.93 -10.15
CA LYS A 31 -5.15 1.99 -10.64
C LYS A 31 -4.76 3.33 -10.03
N ILE A 32 -4.40 3.33 -8.77
CA ILE A 32 -3.98 4.55 -8.10
C ILE A 32 -2.71 5.08 -8.76
N LEU A 33 -1.79 4.18 -9.12
CA LEU A 33 -0.56 4.58 -9.77
C LEU A 33 -0.76 4.95 -11.24
N ASP A 34 -1.87 4.49 -11.83
CA ASP A 34 -2.16 4.68 -13.23
C ASP A 34 -1.01 4.11 -14.08
N GLU A 35 -0.52 2.95 -13.68
CA GLU A 35 0.54 2.26 -14.39
C GLU A 35 0.12 0.86 -14.77
N LYS A 36 0.83 0.28 -15.72
CA LYS A 36 0.55 -1.08 -16.13
C LYS A 36 0.91 -2.02 -14.99
N PRO A 37 0.26 -3.18 -14.89
CA PRO A 37 0.51 -4.10 -13.78
C PRO A 37 1.97 -4.46 -13.57
N ARG A 38 2.72 -4.60 -14.65
CA ARG A 38 4.12 -4.98 -14.55
C ARG A 38 4.95 -3.90 -13.85
N ALA A 39 4.75 -2.65 -14.23
CA ALA A 39 5.46 -1.53 -13.62
C ALA A 39 4.95 -1.29 -12.20
N ALA A 40 3.64 -1.39 -12.02
CA ALA A 40 3.04 -1.20 -10.70
C ALA A 40 3.56 -2.24 -9.72
N LYS A 41 3.72 -3.49 -10.17
CA LYS A 41 4.18 -4.55 -9.28
C LYS A 41 5.56 -4.26 -8.74
N LYS A 42 6.44 -3.75 -9.59
CA LYS A 42 7.80 -3.45 -9.20
C LYS A 42 7.81 -2.36 -8.12
N LEU A 43 7.02 -1.31 -8.33
CA LEU A 43 6.96 -0.20 -7.39
C LEU A 43 6.31 -0.63 -6.06
N ILE A 44 5.25 -1.41 -6.15
CA ILE A 44 4.54 -1.87 -4.96
C ILE A 44 5.41 -2.80 -4.14
N ASN A 45 6.15 -3.72 -4.79
CA ASN A 45 7.03 -4.61 -4.08
C ASN A 45 8.11 -3.84 -3.33
N GLN A 46 8.61 -2.78 -3.94
CA GLN A 46 9.61 -1.96 -3.30
C GLN A 46 9.02 -1.28 -2.06
N MET A 47 7.79 -0.82 -2.14
CA MET A 47 7.12 -0.20 -1.00
C MET A 47 6.94 -1.19 0.15
N VAL A 48 6.67 -2.46 -0.17
CA VAL A 48 6.54 -3.49 0.85
C VAL A 48 7.91 -3.72 1.51
N VAL A 49 8.95 -3.80 0.72
CA VAL A 49 10.29 -4.02 1.23
C VAL A 49 10.73 -2.88 2.13
N GLU A 50 10.39 -1.65 1.75
CA GLU A 50 10.79 -0.49 2.52
C GLU A 50 9.87 -0.19 3.71
N GLY A 51 8.81 -0.94 3.86
CA GLY A 51 7.93 -0.76 4.99
C GLY A 51 6.85 0.30 4.82
N VAL A 52 6.64 0.75 3.59
CA VAL A 52 5.58 1.70 3.31
C VAL A 52 4.24 1.00 3.29
N LEU A 53 4.22 -0.23 2.76
CA LEU A 53 3.02 -1.03 2.66
C LEU A 53 3.18 -2.34 3.42
N GLU A 54 2.06 -2.87 3.89
CA GLU A 54 2.02 -4.19 4.47
C GLU A 54 1.39 -5.12 3.46
N TYR A 55 1.81 -6.37 3.48
CA TYR A 55 1.33 -7.36 2.55
C TYR A 55 0.71 -8.53 3.31
N TRP A 56 -0.50 -8.91 2.91
CA TRP A 56 -1.15 -10.08 3.48
C TRP A 56 -1.49 -11.04 2.37
N SER A 57 -1.33 -12.33 2.64
CA SER A 57 -1.72 -13.36 1.70
C SER A 57 -2.88 -14.10 2.32
N SER A 58 -4.00 -14.15 1.60
CA SER A 58 -5.18 -14.85 2.07
C SER A 58 -5.62 -15.82 0.99
N GLY A 59 -5.28 -17.08 1.17
CA GLY A 59 -5.56 -18.08 0.15
C GLY A 59 -4.80 -17.73 -1.12
N SER A 60 -5.52 -17.55 -2.22
CA SER A 60 -4.90 -17.20 -3.48
C SER A 60 -4.91 -15.70 -3.73
N THR A 61 -5.36 -14.92 -2.74
CA THR A 61 -5.49 -13.48 -2.91
C THR A 61 -4.40 -12.74 -2.15
N SER A 62 -3.81 -11.73 -2.78
CA SER A 62 -2.83 -10.89 -2.14
C SER A 62 -3.48 -9.56 -1.80
N LEU A 63 -3.26 -9.10 -0.59
CA LEU A 63 -3.83 -7.85 -0.11
C LEU A 63 -2.71 -6.92 0.34
N TYR A 64 -2.94 -5.63 0.24
CA TYR A 64 -1.95 -4.62 0.61
C TYR A 64 -2.63 -3.51 1.40
N GLY A 65 -1.87 -2.82 2.22
CA GLY A 65 -2.38 -1.67 2.95
C GLY A 65 -1.25 -0.80 3.44
N LEU A 66 -1.57 0.39 3.92
CA LEU A 66 -0.54 1.27 4.46
C LEU A 66 -0.04 0.69 5.78
N LYS A 67 1.25 0.53 5.88
CA LYS A 67 1.84 -0.02 7.07
C LYS A 67 1.75 0.97 8.22
N GLY A 68 1.34 0.46 9.35
CA GLY A 68 1.29 1.28 10.55
C GLY A 68 0.06 2.14 10.72
N THR A 69 -0.86 2.14 9.76
CA THR A 69 -2.00 3.01 9.87
C THR A 69 -2.85 2.72 11.08
N GLY A 70 -3.24 1.60 11.36
CA GLY A 70 -4.03 1.31 12.52
C GLY A 70 -3.23 1.22 13.79
N LYS A 71 -1.91 1.09 13.67
CA LYS A 71 -1.09 0.91 14.82
C LYS A 71 -0.56 2.15 15.38
N GLN A 72 -0.49 3.15 14.57
CA GLN A 72 0.03 4.34 14.98
C GLN A 72 -0.66 4.90 16.06
N ALA A 73 -1.71 4.56 16.16
CA ALA A 73 -2.38 4.98 17.28
C ALA A 73 -1.79 4.36 18.53
N HIS A 74 -0.89 3.71 18.03
CA HIS A 74 -0.33 3.23 18.77
C HIS A 74 0.53 2.95 19.22
N ALA A 75 0.80 2.87 19.10
CA ALA A 75 1.64 2.49 19.18
C ALA A 75 2.47 2.72 19.64
N GLU A 76 2.43 3.13 19.55
CA GLU A 76 3.17 3.25 19.53
C GLU A 76 3.75 3.30 20.41
N HIS A 77 3.18 3.12 20.63
CA HIS A 77 3.64 3.02 21.05
C HIS A 77 4.09 2.52 21.82
N GLU A 78 3.89 2.08 21.67
CA GLU A 78 4.26 1.54 21.97
C GLU A 78 5.02 1.47 22.51
N ASP A 79 4.80 1.65 22.32
CA ASP A 79 5.47 1.62 22.31
C ASP A 79 5.88 1.64 22.64
#